data_104a01377d2195c6a2f06354d2db298f
#
_entry.id   104a01377d2195c6a2f06354d2db298f
#
_cell.length_a   1.000
_cell.length_b   1.000
_cell.length_c   1.000
_cell.angle_alpha   90.00
_cell.angle_beta   90.00
_cell.angle_gamma   90.00
#
_symmetry.space_group_name_H-M   'P 1'
#
loop_
_entity.id
_entity.type
_entity.pdbx_description
1 polymer ?
#
loop_
_entity_poly.entity_id
_entity_poly.type
_entity_poly.pdbx_seq_one_letter_code
_entity_poly.pdbx_strand_id
1 'polypeptide(L)'
;TNPTSSTMFKSLISVKSRNPIIFGFHPGAQKCSAAAAKIVLDAAVAAGAPENCIQWIEYPSIEATNALMNHPGVATVLATGGSGMVKAAYSTGKPALGVGPGNVPCYIHKSADLEQAVNDLILSKTFDNGMICASEQAAIVDKAIATKFEKLMKKYGCYFAKPDEIKKLSDYCIDSEKGAVNPVIVGKPATWIAEQAGVKVPEGTKILLAKLDGVGPEYPLSREKLSPVLAYFIVDSTEEGIDRAEEMVMFHGMGHSAVIHANDEDVIQKYAATMKASRLIVNSPSSHGAIGDIYNTNMPSLTLGCGSYGGNSVSGNVTTVNLINQKRVAKRRVNMQWFK
;
A
#
# COMPACT_ATOMS: atom_id res chain seq x y z
N THR A 1 -1.49 -3.27 9.65
CA THR A 1 -2.15 -4.22 8.73
C THR A 1 -1.32 -5.49 8.51
N ASN A 2 -0.02 -5.37 8.27
CA ASN A 2 0.93 -6.48 8.06
C ASN A 2 2.04 -6.49 9.13
N PRO A 3 1.70 -6.75 10.40
CA PRO A 3 2.57 -6.47 11.54
C PRO A 3 3.84 -7.32 11.57
N THR A 4 3.76 -8.60 11.29
CA THR A 4 4.90 -9.52 11.36
C THR A 4 5.91 -9.25 10.25
N SER A 5 5.45 -9.17 8.99
CA SER A 5 6.32 -8.93 7.84
C SER A 5 6.98 -7.54 7.90
N SER A 6 6.24 -6.50 8.29
CA SER A 6 6.82 -5.15 8.48
C SER A 6 7.86 -5.12 9.59
N THR A 7 7.62 -5.82 10.70
CA THR A 7 8.58 -5.92 11.80
C THR A 7 9.87 -6.63 11.35
N MET A 8 9.74 -7.78 10.70
CA MET A 8 10.91 -8.51 10.16
C MET A 8 11.68 -7.66 9.16
N PHE A 9 10.98 -7.05 8.20
CA PHE A 9 11.60 -6.19 7.19
C PHE A 9 12.37 -5.02 7.81
N LYS A 10 11.74 -4.26 8.71
CA LYS A 10 12.38 -3.12 9.38
C LYS A 10 13.55 -3.55 10.26
N SER A 11 13.44 -4.67 10.95
CA SER A 11 14.55 -5.26 11.71
C SER A 11 15.74 -5.59 10.79
N LEU A 12 15.47 -6.26 9.67
CA LEU A 12 16.51 -6.65 8.72
C LEU A 12 17.26 -5.46 8.10
N ILE A 13 16.53 -4.42 7.64
CA ILE A 13 17.18 -3.23 7.07
C ILE A 13 17.97 -2.45 8.13
N SER A 14 17.51 -2.44 9.37
CA SER A 14 18.19 -1.78 10.49
C SER A 14 19.48 -2.52 10.87
N VAL A 15 19.40 -3.83 11.10
CA VAL A 15 20.58 -4.65 11.43
C VAL A 15 21.60 -4.61 10.28
N LYS A 16 21.15 -4.72 9.03
CA LYS A 16 22.01 -4.65 7.85
C LYS A 16 22.74 -3.31 7.72
N SER A 17 22.13 -2.22 8.14
CA SER A 17 22.72 -0.88 8.16
C SER A 17 23.44 -0.55 9.48
N ARG A 18 23.50 -1.50 10.42
CA ARG A 18 24.09 -1.35 11.78
C ARG A 18 23.42 -0.25 12.61
N ASN A 19 22.13 -0.04 12.41
CA ASN A 19 21.33 0.84 13.23
C ASN A 19 20.52 0.01 14.23
N PRO A 20 20.54 0.33 15.53
CA PRO A 20 19.57 -0.24 16.45
C PRO A 20 18.17 0.29 16.14
N ILE A 21 17.15 -0.52 16.41
CA ILE A 21 15.76 -0.15 16.19
C ILE A 21 14.94 -0.38 17.45
N ILE A 22 14.02 0.56 17.73
CA ILE A 22 13.03 0.43 18.81
C ILE A 22 11.64 0.54 18.18
N PHE A 23 10.81 -0.46 18.36
CA PHE A 23 9.46 -0.50 17.81
C PHE A 23 8.42 0.05 18.78
N GLY A 24 7.51 0.90 18.27
CA GLY A 24 6.22 1.18 18.86
C GLY A 24 5.16 0.41 18.07
N PHE A 25 4.73 -0.74 18.56
CA PHE A 25 3.73 -1.57 17.89
C PHE A 25 2.31 -1.08 18.14
N HIS A 26 1.41 -1.37 17.20
CA HIS A 26 -0.01 -1.18 17.44
C HIS A 26 -0.50 -2.16 18.52
N PRO A 27 -1.29 -1.71 19.53
CA PRO A 27 -1.72 -2.57 20.63
C PRO A 27 -2.36 -3.89 20.20
N GLY A 28 -3.20 -3.86 19.16
CA GLY A 28 -3.87 -5.05 18.62
C GLY A 28 -2.93 -6.05 17.94
N ALA A 29 -1.68 -5.65 17.63
CA ALA A 29 -0.68 -6.50 16.98
C ALA A 29 0.57 -6.73 17.86
N GLN A 30 0.56 -6.27 19.09
CA GLN A 30 1.72 -6.30 19.99
C GLN A 30 2.35 -7.69 20.09
N LYS A 31 1.55 -8.72 20.36
CA LYS A 31 2.06 -10.08 20.57
C LYS A 31 2.76 -10.67 19.36
N CYS A 32 2.13 -10.59 18.18
CA CYS A 32 2.72 -11.15 16.96
C CYS A 32 3.92 -10.33 16.46
N SER A 33 3.87 -9.00 16.61
CA SER A 33 5.00 -8.13 16.24
C SER A 33 6.20 -8.35 17.16
N ALA A 34 6.01 -8.45 18.48
CA ALA A 34 7.07 -8.74 19.43
C ALA A 34 7.69 -10.13 19.18
N ALA A 35 6.87 -11.14 18.87
CA ALA A 35 7.36 -12.47 18.52
C ALA A 35 8.22 -12.44 17.25
N ALA A 36 7.79 -11.71 16.21
CA ALA A 36 8.56 -11.54 14.98
C ALA A 36 9.88 -10.77 15.22
N ALA A 37 9.85 -9.71 16.03
CA ALA A 37 11.07 -8.98 16.42
C ALA A 37 12.04 -9.86 17.18
N LYS A 38 11.53 -10.67 18.12
CA LYS A 38 12.36 -11.59 18.91
C LYS A 38 13.08 -12.64 18.04
N ILE A 39 12.40 -13.22 17.06
CA ILE A 39 13.00 -14.19 16.12
C ILE A 39 14.21 -13.57 15.39
N VAL A 40 14.04 -12.33 14.89
CA VAL A 40 15.12 -11.64 14.19
C VAL A 40 16.24 -11.23 15.17
N LEU A 41 15.89 -10.78 16.38
CA LEU A 41 16.86 -10.44 17.42
C LEU A 41 17.72 -11.65 17.79
N ASP A 42 17.08 -12.79 18.10
CA ASP A 42 17.78 -14.01 18.50
C ASP A 42 18.76 -14.49 17.41
N ALA A 43 18.34 -14.45 16.14
CA ALA A 43 19.19 -14.77 15.02
C ALA A 43 20.36 -13.78 14.84
N ALA A 44 20.10 -12.48 15.02
CA ALA A 44 21.13 -11.45 14.93
C ALA A 44 22.17 -11.59 16.05
N VAL A 45 21.73 -11.80 17.29
CA VAL A 45 22.62 -12.00 18.45
C VAL A 45 23.45 -13.27 18.28
N ALA A 46 22.86 -14.37 17.84
CA ALA A 46 23.58 -15.61 17.54
C ALA A 46 24.66 -15.41 16.45
N ALA A 47 24.47 -14.45 15.55
CA ALA A 47 25.44 -14.05 14.55
C ALA A 47 26.44 -12.96 15.03
N GLY A 48 26.40 -12.57 16.30
CA GLY A 48 27.34 -11.62 16.91
C GLY A 48 26.88 -10.16 16.97
N ALA A 49 25.59 -9.89 16.71
CA ALA A 49 25.03 -8.55 16.93
C ALA A 49 24.86 -8.25 18.44
N PRO A 50 24.87 -6.97 18.85
CA PRO A 50 24.57 -6.58 20.23
C PRO A 50 23.16 -7.04 20.67
N GLU A 51 23.04 -7.46 21.93
CA GLU A 51 21.77 -7.96 22.50
C GLU A 51 20.61 -6.95 22.45
N ASN A 52 20.92 -5.66 22.37
CA ASN A 52 19.94 -4.57 22.34
C ASN A 52 19.78 -3.94 20.94
N CYS A 53 20.16 -4.64 19.86
CA CYS A 53 20.05 -4.08 18.50
C CYS A 53 18.60 -3.99 18.00
N ILE A 54 17.67 -4.79 18.54
CA ILE A 54 16.24 -4.71 18.24
C ILE A 54 15.48 -4.68 19.57
N GLN A 55 14.67 -3.66 19.76
CA GLN A 55 13.88 -3.46 20.97
C GLN A 55 12.45 -3.05 20.62
N TRP A 56 11.54 -3.08 21.58
CA TRP A 56 10.16 -2.61 21.44
C TRP A 56 9.61 -2.10 22.75
N ILE A 57 8.59 -1.22 22.65
CA ILE A 57 7.80 -0.79 23.80
C ILE A 57 6.96 -1.98 24.28
N GLU A 58 7.14 -2.42 25.49
CA GLU A 58 6.44 -3.58 26.06
C GLU A 58 4.95 -3.30 26.27
N TYR A 59 4.63 -2.10 26.76
CA TYR A 59 3.27 -1.64 26.98
C TYR A 59 2.95 -0.48 26.03
N PRO A 60 2.39 -0.78 24.83
CA PRO A 60 2.20 0.23 23.81
C PRO A 60 1.09 1.20 24.18
N SER A 61 1.39 2.48 24.08
CA SER A 61 0.43 3.57 24.19
C SER A 61 0.79 4.71 23.25
N ILE A 62 -0.13 5.64 23.03
CA ILE A 62 0.13 6.84 22.22
C ILE A 62 1.20 7.69 22.89
N GLU A 63 1.13 7.84 24.23
CA GLU A 63 2.07 8.61 25.03
C GLU A 63 3.48 8.02 24.93
N ALA A 64 3.63 6.70 25.12
CA ALA A 64 4.91 6.03 25.02
C ALA A 64 5.51 6.13 23.63
N THR A 65 4.69 5.99 22.58
CA THR A 65 5.11 6.13 21.20
C THR A 65 5.56 7.57 20.89
N ASN A 66 4.83 8.57 21.36
CA ASN A 66 5.20 9.98 21.22
C ASN A 66 6.48 10.31 21.99
N ALA A 67 6.63 9.81 23.22
CA ALA A 67 7.85 9.98 24.00
C ALA A 67 9.07 9.38 23.29
N LEU A 68 8.92 8.17 22.73
CA LEU A 68 9.97 7.52 21.96
C LEU A 68 10.34 8.34 20.72
N MET A 69 9.37 8.76 19.90
CA MET A 69 9.63 9.54 18.69
C MET A 69 10.35 10.87 18.99
N ASN A 70 10.04 11.51 20.12
CA ASN A 70 10.64 12.78 20.52
C ASN A 70 11.94 12.61 21.33
N HIS A 71 12.29 11.39 21.74
CA HIS A 71 13.48 11.17 22.57
C HIS A 71 14.77 11.60 21.86
N PRO A 72 15.69 12.37 22.50
CA PRO A 72 16.90 12.90 21.87
C PRO A 72 17.83 11.82 21.29
N GLY A 73 17.83 10.62 21.85
CA GLY A 73 18.59 9.47 21.34
C GLY A 73 18.03 8.85 20.05
N VAL A 74 16.83 9.23 19.58
CA VAL A 74 16.26 8.76 18.33
C VAL A 74 16.68 9.70 17.21
N ALA A 75 17.45 9.19 16.26
CA ALA A 75 17.97 9.94 15.13
C ALA A 75 17.01 10.03 13.94
N THR A 76 16.21 8.98 13.71
CA THR A 76 15.28 8.88 12.56
C THR A 76 14.02 8.13 12.97
N VAL A 77 12.88 8.55 12.45
CA VAL A 77 11.59 7.88 12.65
C VAL A 77 11.16 7.18 11.37
N LEU A 78 10.92 5.88 11.44
CA LEU A 78 10.42 5.08 10.32
C LEU A 78 8.94 4.72 10.58
N ALA A 79 8.01 5.53 10.10
CA ALA A 79 6.59 5.43 10.37
C ALA A 79 5.81 4.79 9.22
N THR A 80 5.09 3.72 9.51
CA THR A 80 4.08 3.13 8.61
C THR A 80 2.77 3.01 9.36
N GLY A 81 1.71 3.54 8.78
CA GLY A 81 0.40 3.52 9.42
C GLY A 81 -0.54 4.55 8.83
N GLY A 82 -1.66 4.80 9.52
CA GLY A 82 -2.61 5.82 9.12
C GLY A 82 -2.01 7.23 9.09
N SER A 83 -2.64 8.13 8.34
CA SER A 83 -2.19 9.52 8.15
C SER A 83 -1.85 10.27 9.44
N GLY A 84 -2.59 9.99 10.53
CA GLY A 84 -2.31 10.59 11.86
C GLY A 84 -0.95 10.21 12.42
N MET A 85 -0.56 8.93 12.33
CA MET A 85 0.77 8.47 12.78
C MET A 85 1.89 9.06 11.93
N VAL A 86 1.71 9.09 10.61
CA VAL A 86 2.69 9.67 9.68
C VAL A 86 2.86 11.17 9.96
N LYS A 87 1.75 11.90 10.16
CA LYS A 87 1.78 13.32 10.54
C LYS A 87 2.51 13.53 11.88
N ALA A 88 2.25 12.70 12.88
CA ALA A 88 2.93 12.79 14.18
C ALA A 88 4.45 12.59 14.03
N ALA A 89 4.88 11.60 13.24
CA ALA A 89 6.29 11.35 12.97
C ALA A 89 6.98 12.57 12.32
N TYR A 90 6.39 13.15 11.29
CA TYR A 90 6.94 14.36 10.63
C TYR A 90 6.91 15.60 11.54
N SER A 91 5.95 15.67 12.48
CA SER A 91 5.82 16.79 13.42
C SER A 91 6.88 16.80 14.53
N THR A 92 7.68 15.75 14.67
CA THR A 92 8.79 15.70 15.65
C THR A 92 9.95 16.62 15.31
N GLY A 93 10.02 17.15 14.09
CA GLY A 93 11.17 17.92 13.59
C GLY A 93 12.41 17.08 13.31
N LYS A 94 12.33 15.75 13.45
CA LYS A 94 13.42 14.82 13.13
C LYS A 94 13.30 14.29 11.70
N PRO A 95 14.38 13.78 11.11
CA PRO A 95 14.30 12.99 9.89
C PRO A 95 13.28 11.86 10.07
N ALA A 96 12.30 11.80 9.17
CA ALA A 96 11.27 10.78 9.20
C ALA A 96 11.05 10.21 7.80
N LEU A 97 10.83 8.91 7.74
CA LEU A 97 10.45 8.14 6.55
C LEU A 97 9.03 7.62 6.81
N GLY A 98 8.03 8.37 6.36
CA GLY A 98 6.63 8.05 6.57
C GLY A 98 6.00 7.51 5.30
N VAL A 99 5.03 6.61 5.47
CA VAL A 99 4.23 6.05 4.38
C VAL A 99 2.76 6.17 4.73
N GLY A 100 2.02 6.84 3.84
CA GLY A 100 0.57 7.04 3.95
C GLY A 100 -0.26 5.87 3.40
N PRO A 101 -1.60 6.02 3.42
CA PRO A 101 -2.53 5.05 2.85
C PRO A 101 -2.41 4.99 1.32
N GLY A 102 -2.87 3.89 0.73
CA GLY A 102 -2.96 3.69 -0.71
C GLY A 102 -4.41 3.53 -1.16
N ASN A 103 -4.80 4.18 -2.23
CA ASN A 103 -6.08 3.96 -2.89
C ASN A 103 -5.84 3.57 -4.36
N VAL A 104 -5.33 2.38 -4.55
CA VAL A 104 -4.70 1.91 -5.79
C VAL A 104 -5.73 1.60 -6.87
N PRO A 105 -5.79 2.36 -7.99
CA PRO A 105 -6.55 1.99 -9.17
C PRO A 105 -5.85 0.91 -9.97
N CYS A 106 -6.63 0.02 -10.60
CA CYS A 106 -6.17 -0.93 -11.60
C CYS A 106 -6.94 -0.69 -12.90
N TYR A 107 -6.29 0.00 -13.84
CA TYR A 107 -6.88 0.24 -15.17
C TYR A 107 -6.57 -0.92 -16.10
N ILE A 108 -7.61 -1.56 -16.64
CA ILE A 108 -7.52 -2.66 -17.60
C ILE A 108 -7.99 -2.17 -18.95
N HIS A 109 -7.04 -1.77 -19.78
CA HIS A 109 -7.25 -1.25 -21.13
C HIS A 109 -7.63 -2.37 -22.10
N LYS A 110 -8.36 -2.06 -23.15
CA LYS A 110 -8.80 -3.01 -24.19
C LYS A 110 -7.65 -3.77 -24.88
N SER A 111 -6.42 -3.23 -24.85
CA SER A 111 -5.24 -3.90 -25.41
C SER A 111 -4.59 -4.92 -24.46
N ALA A 112 -5.07 -5.03 -23.22
CA ALA A 112 -4.49 -5.94 -22.24
C ALA A 112 -4.65 -7.42 -22.62
N ASP A 113 -3.72 -8.27 -22.18
CA ASP A 113 -4.01 -9.67 -22.02
C ASP A 113 -5.00 -9.83 -20.86
N LEU A 114 -6.28 -9.96 -21.20
CA LEU A 114 -7.35 -9.93 -20.23
C LEU A 114 -7.31 -11.12 -19.26
N GLU A 115 -6.87 -12.29 -19.70
CA GLU A 115 -6.80 -13.47 -18.83
C GLU A 115 -5.69 -13.31 -17.81
N GLN A 116 -4.54 -12.78 -18.24
CA GLN A 116 -3.44 -12.45 -17.34
C GLN A 116 -3.83 -11.31 -16.37
N ALA A 117 -4.46 -10.24 -16.86
CA ALA A 117 -4.92 -9.13 -16.03
C ALA A 117 -5.89 -9.56 -14.92
N VAL A 118 -6.84 -10.44 -15.25
CA VAL A 118 -7.78 -11.02 -14.27
C VAL A 118 -7.05 -11.90 -13.26
N ASN A 119 -6.12 -12.75 -13.73
CA ASN A 119 -5.28 -13.56 -12.84
C ASN A 119 -4.51 -12.69 -11.85
N ASP A 120 -3.84 -11.65 -12.33
CA ASP A 120 -3.00 -10.77 -11.53
C ASP A 120 -3.83 -9.98 -10.51
N LEU A 121 -4.98 -9.47 -10.93
CA LEU A 121 -5.91 -8.77 -10.05
C LEU A 121 -6.42 -9.69 -8.92
N ILE A 122 -6.82 -10.92 -9.23
CA ILE A 122 -7.29 -11.87 -8.22
C ILE A 122 -6.15 -12.27 -7.29
N LEU A 123 -4.98 -12.61 -7.82
CA LEU A 123 -3.79 -12.96 -7.03
C LEU A 123 -3.42 -11.83 -6.07
N SER A 124 -3.39 -10.60 -6.56
CA SER A 124 -3.06 -9.41 -5.76
C SER A 124 -4.11 -9.11 -4.70
N LYS A 125 -5.40 -9.13 -5.08
CA LYS A 125 -6.49 -8.75 -4.17
C LYS A 125 -6.79 -9.81 -3.11
N THR A 126 -6.48 -11.08 -3.36
CA THR A 126 -6.65 -12.15 -2.38
C THR A 126 -5.41 -12.38 -1.52
N PHE A 127 -4.25 -11.83 -1.91
CA PHE A 127 -3.06 -11.87 -1.08
C PHE A 127 -3.35 -11.18 0.25
N ASP A 128 -3.19 -11.93 1.34
CA ASP A 128 -3.46 -11.47 2.71
C ASP A 128 -4.85 -10.80 2.87
N ASN A 129 -5.85 -11.32 2.16
CA ASN A 129 -7.21 -10.77 2.08
C ASN A 129 -7.24 -9.27 1.70
N GLY A 130 -6.37 -8.83 0.82
CA GLY A 130 -6.33 -7.45 0.35
C GLY A 130 -5.90 -6.42 1.40
N MET A 131 -5.22 -6.86 2.44
CA MET A 131 -4.85 -6.03 3.60
C MET A 131 -3.63 -5.15 3.35
N ILE A 132 -2.78 -5.50 2.38
CA ILE A 132 -1.62 -4.67 2.04
C ILE A 132 -2.05 -3.36 1.36
N CYS A 133 -1.43 -2.24 1.73
CA CYS A 133 -1.75 -0.91 1.21
C CYS A 133 -1.54 -0.75 -0.31
N ALA A 134 -0.75 -1.62 -0.93
CA ALA A 134 -0.55 -1.68 -2.37
C ALA A 134 -1.59 -2.54 -3.10
N SER A 135 -2.54 -3.19 -2.39
CA SER A 135 -3.60 -3.95 -3.02
C SER A 135 -4.57 -3.05 -3.77
N GLU A 136 -5.02 -3.47 -4.91
CA GLU A 136 -5.96 -2.73 -5.75
C GLU A 136 -7.26 -2.44 -5.00
N GLN A 137 -7.76 -1.21 -5.13
CA GLN A 137 -9.01 -0.76 -4.52
C GLN A 137 -10.13 -0.60 -5.56
N ALA A 138 -9.76 -0.52 -6.84
CA ALA A 138 -10.71 -0.46 -7.95
C ALA A 138 -10.18 -1.23 -9.17
N ALA A 139 -11.10 -1.88 -9.90
CA ALA A 139 -10.90 -2.31 -11.27
C ALA A 139 -11.64 -1.33 -12.18
N ILE A 140 -10.91 -0.65 -13.06
CA ILE A 140 -11.41 0.26 -14.07
C ILE A 140 -11.23 -0.42 -15.42
N VAL A 141 -12.30 -0.71 -16.14
CA VAL A 141 -12.27 -1.62 -17.28
C VAL A 141 -12.91 -0.97 -18.50
N ASP A 142 -12.21 -1.01 -19.63
CA ASP A 142 -12.77 -0.55 -20.90
C ASP A 142 -14.05 -1.33 -21.26
N LYS A 143 -15.08 -0.63 -21.64
CA LYS A 143 -16.40 -1.17 -22.03
C LYS A 143 -16.30 -2.28 -23.07
N ALA A 144 -15.35 -2.17 -24.01
CA ALA A 144 -15.11 -3.14 -25.07
C ALA A 144 -14.81 -4.56 -24.53
N ILE A 145 -14.21 -4.66 -23.36
CA ILE A 145 -13.80 -5.93 -22.73
C ILE A 145 -14.57 -6.25 -21.44
N ALA A 146 -15.41 -5.34 -20.95
CA ALA A 146 -16.10 -5.45 -19.64
C ALA A 146 -16.91 -6.74 -19.49
N THR A 147 -17.67 -7.13 -20.52
CA THR A 147 -18.48 -8.38 -20.47
C THR A 147 -17.58 -9.63 -20.33
N LYS A 148 -16.45 -9.67 -21.04
CA LYS A 148 -15.49 -10.78 -20.92
C LYS A 148 -14.80 -10.77 -19.56
N PHE A 149 -14.43 -9.59 -19.06
CA PHE A 149 -13.87 -9.39 -17.72
C PHE A 149 -14.80 -9.94 -16.63
N GLU A 150 -16.08 -9.51 -16.63
CA GLU A 150 -17.05 -9.97 -15.65
C GLU A 150 -17.24 -11.49 -15.66
N LYS A 151 -17.28 -12.08 -16.88
CA LYS A 151 -17.40 -13.54 -17.04
C LYS A 151 -16.20 -14.27 -16.44
N LEU A 152 -14.97 -13.76 -16.67
CA LEU A 152 -13.76 -14.35 -16.11
C LEU A 152 -13.71 -14.20 -14.59
N MET A 153 -13.98 -13.02 -14.05
CA MET A 153 -14.03 -12.79 -12.61
C MET A 153 -15.02 -13.72 -11.91
N LYS A 154 -16.23 -13.86 -12.46
CA LYS A 154 -17.24 -14.81 -11.92
C LYS A 154 -16.76 -16.26 -11.98
N LYS A 155 -16.15 -16.68 -13.10
CA LYS A 155 -15.57 -18.02 -13.27
C LYS A 155 -14.55 -18.35 -12.18
N TYR A 156 -13.78 -17.36 -11.74
CA TYR A 156 -12.73 -17.54 -10.73
C TYR A 156 -13.17 -17.20 -9.30
N GLY A 157 -14.47 -17.11 -9.04
CA GLY A 157 -15.03 -17.00 -7.70
C GLY A 157 -15.17 -15.56 -7.18
N CYS A 158 -15.30 -14.59 -8.07
CA CYS A 158 -15.59 -13.22 -7.68
C CYS A 158 -17.11 -12.94 -7.81
N TYR A 159 -17.65 -12.17 -6.89
CA TYR A 159 -19.06 -11.83 -6.81
C TYR A 159 -19.31 -10.37 -7.13
N PHE A 160 -20.19 -10.11 -8.10
CA PHE A 160 -20.65 -8.76 -8.42
C PHE A 160 -21.91 -8.46 -7.62
N ALA A 161 -21.79 -7.55 -6.68
CA ALA A 161 -22.89 -7.14 -5.81
C ALA A 161 -23.98 -6.39 -6.60
N LYS A 162 -25.23 -6.64 -6.26
CA LYS A 162 -26.39 -5.93 -6.80
C LYS A 162 -26.51 -4.54 -6.17
N PRO A 163 -27.28 -3.60 -6.76
CA PRO A 163 -27.39 -2.23 -6.23
C PRO A 163 -27.78 -2.14 -4.75
N ASP A 164 -28.74 -2.96 -4.29
CA ASP A 164 -29.14 -3.02 -2.89
C ASP A 164 -28.06 -3.63 -1.98
N GLU A 165 -27.29 -4.58 -2.50
CA GLU A 165 -26.17 -5.20 -1.81
C GLU A 165 -24.97 -4.25 -1.71
N ILE A 166 -24.72 -3.41 -2.74
CA ILE A 166 -23.69 -2.36 -2.71
C ILE A 166 -23.96 -1.38 -1.58
N LYS A 167 -25.23 -0.98 -1.40
CA LYS A 167 -25.59 -0.10 -0.29
C LYS A 167 -25.28 -0.76 1.07
N LYS A 168 -25.65 -2.02 1.27
CA LYS A 168 -25.35 -2.77 2.52
C LYS A 168 -23.85 -2.90 2.77
N LEU A 169 -23.07 -3.19 1.72
CA LEU A 169 -21.62 -3.27 1.81
C LEU A 169 -21.03 -1.88 2.16
N SER A 170 -21.53 -0.81 1.55
CA SER A 170 -21.09 0.55 1.85
C SER A 170 -21.34 0.91 3.32
N ASP A 171 -22.56 0.68 3.79
CA ASP A 171 -22.99 1.00 5.16
C ASP A 171 -22.20 0.20 6.21
N TYR A 172 -21.80 -1.04 5.89
CA TYR A 172 -21.03 -1.87 6.80
C TYR A 172 -19.52 -1.64 6.72
N CYS A 173 -18.97 -1.48 5.52
CA CYS A 173 -17.51 -1.40 5.30
C CYS A 173 -16.95 -0.02 5.65
N ILE A 174 -17.75 1.03 5.54
CA ILE A 174 -17.30 2.42 5.69
C ILE A 174 -18.12 3.13 6.77
N ASP A 175 -17.46 3.70 7.75
CA ASP A 175 -18.05 4.64 8.70
C ASP A 175 -18.29 5.96 7.98
N SER A 176 -19.53 6.24 7.64
CA SER A 176 -19.91 7.44 6.86
C SER A 176 -19.69 8.75 7.62
N GLU A 177 -19.78 8.74 8.96
CA GLU A 177 -19.55 9.94 9.79
C GLU A 177 -18.08 10.32 9.82
N LYS A 178 -17.19 9.32 9.99
CA LYS A 178 -15.73 9.53 10.03
C LYS A 178 -15.10 9.52 8.65
N GLY A 179 -15.83 9.05 7.64
CA GLY A 179 -15.27 8.81 6.33
C GLY A 179 -14.07 7.85 6.37
N ALA A 180 -14.13 6.80 7.18
CA ALA A 180 -13.05 5.86 7.41
C ALA A 180 -13.51 4.41 7.21
N VAL A 181 -12.57 3.52 6.88
CA VAL A 181 -12.86 2.09 6.80
C VAL A 181 -13.23 1.56 8.19
N ASN A 182 -14.23 0.69 8.24
CA ASN A 182 -14.54 -0.07 9.45
C ASN A 182 -13.37 -1.00 9.77
N PRO A 183 -12.65 -0.82 10.89
CA PRO A 183 -11.45 -1.60 11.18
C PRO A 183 -11.72 -3.09 11.35
N VAL A 184 -12.96 -3.48 11.59
CA VAL A 184 -13.34 -4.88 11.80
C VAL A 184 -13.25 -5.70 10.51
N ILE A 185 -13.40 -5.08 9.31
CA ILE A 185 -13.31 -5.79 8.03
C ILE A 185 -11.87 -6.02 7.55
N VAL A 186 -10.91 -5.31 8.14
CA VAL A 186 -9.50 -5.36 7.68
C VAL A 186 -8.96 -6.79 7.74
N GLY A 187 -8.54 -7.32 6.59
CA GLY A 187 -8.01 -8.67 6.45
C GLY A 187 -9.03 -9.81 6.60
N LYS A 188 -10.33 -9.51 6.67
CA LYS A 188 -11.38 -10.54 6.74
C LYS A 188 -11.68 -11.11 5.35
N PRO A 189 -12.05 -12.42 5.26
CA PRO A 189 -12.47 -13.02 4.00
C PRO A 189 -13.73 -12.36 3.42
N ALA A 190 -13.88 -12.39 2.10
CA ALA A 190 -15.01 -11.81 1.39
C ALA A 190 -16.37 -12.38 1.86
N THR A 191 -16.43 -13.68 2.10
CA THR A 191 -17.65 -14.36 2.58
C THR A 191 -18.06 -13.85 3.97
N TRP A 192 -17.10 -13.66 4.86
CA TRP A 192 -17.37 -13.13 6.20
C TRP A 192 -17.89 -11.68 6.13
N ILE A 193 -17.26 -10.82 5.30
CA ILE A 193 -17.69 -9.43 5.13
C ILE A 193 -19.12 -9.39 4.56
N ALA A 194 -19.41 -10.21 3.55
CA ALA A 194 -20.74 -10.31 2.96
C ALA A 194 -21.80 -10.72 3.99
N GLU A 195 -21.50 -11.75 4.80
CA GLU A 195 -22.39 -12.22 5.88
C GLU A 195 -22.71 -11.10 6.88
N GLN A 196 -21.69 -10.39 7.36
CA GLN A 196 -21.87 -9.29 8.32
C GLN A 196 -22.65 -8.12 7.73
N ALA A 197 -22.49 -7.86 6.43
CA ALA A 197 -23.25 -6.84 5.70
C ALA A 197 -24.68 -7.30 5.32
N GLY A 198 -25.06 -8.55 5.63
CA GLY A 198 -26.35 -9.09 5.26
C GLY A 198 -26.51 -9.36 3.75
N VAL A 199 -25.41 -9.72 3.09
CA VAL A 199 -25.34 -10.08 1.66
C VAL A 199 -25.05 -11.57 1.53
N LYS A 200 -25.89 -12.28 0.77
CA LYS A 200 -25.70 -13.71 0.52
C LYS A 200 -24.83 -13.93 -0.72
N VAL A 201 -23.72 -14.59 -0.56
CA VAL A 201 -22.78 -14.91 -1.65
C VAL A 201 -22.51 -16.43 -1.70
N PRO A 202 -22.08 -16.97 -2.85
CA PRO A 202 -21.63 -18.36 -2.96
C PRO A 202 -20.49 -18.67 -1.99
N GLU A 203 -20.46 -19.91 -1.49
CA GLU A 203 -19.33 -20.41 -0.73
C GLU A 203 -18.03 -20.31 -1.56
N GLY A 204 -16.92 -19.94 -0.91
CA GLY A 204 -15.65 -19.76 -1.58
C GLY A 204 -15.52 -18.46 -2.40
N THR A 205 -16.46 -17.52 -2.27
CA THR A 205 -16.33 -16.18 -2.87
C THR A 205 -15.04 -15.51 -2.39
N LYS A 206 -14.21 -15.10 -3.35
CA LYS A 206 -12.87 -14.53 -3.10
C LYS A 206 -12.86 -13.02 -3.01
N ILE A 207 -13.65 -12.35 -3.87
CA ILE A 207 -13.69 -10.88 -3.98
C ILE A 207 -15.13 -10.43 -4.17
N LEU A 208 -15.51 -9.34 -3.51
CA LEU A 208 -16.80 -8.67 -3.68
C LEU A 208 -16.58 -7.43 -4.56
N LEU A 209 -17.18 -7.39 -5.74
CA LEU A 209 -17.11 -6.24 -6.64
C LEU A 209 -18.37 -5.39 -6.51
N ALA A 210 -18.17 -4.09 -6.31
CA ALA A 210 -19.22 -3.08 -6.26
C ALA A 210 -19.10 -2.17 -7.49
N LYS A 211 -20.06 -2.23 -8.42
CA LYS A 211 -20.11 -1.33 -9.56
C LYS A 211 -20.51 0.05 -9.07
N LEU A 212 -19.65 1.04 -9.34
CA LEU A 212 -19.86 2.43 -8.92
C LEU A 212 -19.86 3.35 -10.15
N ASP A 213 -20.54 4.49 -10.02
CA ASP A 213 -20.63 5.51 -11.07
C ASP A 213 -19.61 6.65 -10.88
N GLY A 214 -19.01 6.77 -9.69
CA GLY A 214 -18.07 7.84 -9.37
C GLY A 214 -17.12 7.52 -8.24
N VAL A 215 -16.22 8.45 -7.97
CA VAL A 215 -15.23 8.41 -6.89
C VAL A 215 -15.53 9.57 -5.92
N GLY A 216 -15.39 9.32 -4.63
CA GLY A 216 -15.57 10.37 -3.63
C GLY A 216 -16.43 9.95 -2.43
N PRO A 217 -16.75 10.88 -1.54
CA PRO A 217 -17.56 10.60 -0.34
C PRO A 217 -18.93 10.00 -0.63
N GLU A 218 -19.53 10.38 -1.78
CA GLU A 218 -20.84 9.88 -2.23
C GLU A 218 -20.78 8.42 -2.70
N TYR A 219 -19.57 7.92 -2.98
CA TYR A 219 -19.28 6.55 -3.36
C TYR A 219 -18.32 5.90 -2.35
N PRO A 220 -18.78 5.58 -1.13
CA PRO A 220 -17.89 5.21 -0.01
C PRO A 220 -16.93 4.05 -0.34
N LEU A 221 -17.35 3.08 -1.14
CA LEU A 221 -16.53 1.95 -1.56
C LEU A 221 -15.45 2.32 -2.59
N SER A 222 -15.34 3.58 -3.02
CA SER A 222 -14.24 4.05 -3.86
C SER A 222 -12.95 4.35 -3.10
N ARG A 223 -12.95 4.28 -1.75
CA ARG A 223 -11.76 4.49 -0.92
C ARG A 223 -11.03 3.19 -0.58
N GLU A 224 -9.87 3.32 0.07
CA GLU A 224 -9.13 2.18 0.61
C GLU A 224 -9.97 1.39 1.61
N LYS A 225 -10.00 0.05 1.47
CA LYS A 225 -10.82 -0.85 2.29
C LYS A 225 -10.02 -1.91 3.03
N LEU A 226 -8.76 -2.15 2.64
CA LEU A 226 -7.85 -3.14 3.25
C LEU A 226 -8.51 -4.52 3.43
N SER A 227 -9.27 -4.93 2.43
CA SER A 227 -10.11 -6.13 2.44
C SER A 227 -10.44 -6.57 1.01
N PRO A 228 -10.96 -7.78 0.76
CA PRO A 228 -11.32 -8.26 -0.57
C PRO A 228 -12.62 -7.64 -1.11
N VAL A 229 -12.85 -6.37 -0.83
CA VAL A 229 -13.91 -5.55 -1.46
C VAL A 229 -13.27 -4.64 -2.49
N LEU A 230 -13.77 -4.66 -3.72
CA LEU A 230 -13.22 -3.96 -4.88
C LEU A 230 -14.27 -3.08 -5.55
N ALA A 231 -13.97 -1.81 -5.76
CA ALA A 231 -14.79 -0.97 -6.63
C ALA A 231 -14.64 -1.43 -8.09
N TYR A 232 -15.68 -1.28 -8.89
CA TYR A 232 -15.68 -1.65 -10.29
C TYR A 232 -16.27 -0.52 -11.13
N PHE A 233 -15.53 -0.10 -12.15
CA PHE A 233 -15.92 0.94 -13.08
C PHE A 233 -15.84 0.41 -14.51
N ILE A 234 -16.82 0.81 -15.35
CA ILE A 234 -16.78 0.60 -16.80
C ILE A 234 -16.61 1.97 -17.43
N VAL A 235 -15.63 2.11 -18.33
CA VAL A 235 -15.28 3.36 -18.98
C VAL A 235 -15.41 3.23 -20.49
N ASP A 236 -15.85 4.30 -21.15
CA ASP A 236 -16.14 4.31 -22.59
C ASP A 236 -14.90 4.62 -23.44
N SER A 237 -13.88 5.25 -22.86
CA SER A 237 -12.63 5.63 -23.56
C SER A 237 -11.38 5.47 -22.68
N THR A 238 -10.23 5.49 -23.33
CA THR A 238 -8.92 5.48 -22.67
C THR A 238 -8.72 6.70 -21.79
N GLU A 239 -9.19 7.87 -22.22
CA GLU A 239 -9.15 9.12 -21.47
C GLU A 239 -9.94 8.98 -20.17
N GLU A 240 -11.18 8.54 -20.25
CA GLU A 240 -12.02 8.31 -19.07
C GLU A 240 -11.41 7.29 -18.10
N GLY A 241 -10.77 6.23 -18.64
CA GLY A 241 -10.07 5.23 -17.83
C GLY A 241 -8.91 5.82 -17.04
N ILE A 242 -8.12 6.67 -17.67
CA ILE A 242 -7.00 7.39 -17.03
C ILE A 242 -7.52 8.40 -16.01
N ASP A 243 -8.53 9.20 -16.37
CA ASP A 243 -9.13 10.19 -15.48
C ASP A 243 -9.74 9.53 -14.24
N ARG A 244 -10.46 8.42 -14.41
CA ARG A 244 -11.02 7.64 -13.30
C ARG A 244 -9.94 7.09 -12.37
N ALA A 245 -8.82 6.66 -12.93
CA ALA A 245 -7.67 6.19 -12.14
C ALA A 245 -7.03 7.36 -11.37
N GLU A 246 -6.89 8.54 -11.99
CA GLU A 246 -6.39 9.73 -11.31
C GLU A 246 -7.32 10.16 -10.17
N GLU A 247 -8.64 10.17 -10.38
CA GLU A 247 -9.62 10.45 -9.33
C GLU A 247 -9.45 9.52 -8.12
N MET A 248 -9.24 8.22 -8.36
CA MET A 248 -8.98 7.24 -7.30
C MET A 248 -7.71 7.58 -6.52
N VAL A 249 -6.61 7.89 -7.20
CA VAL A 249 -5.34 8.30 -6.57
C VAL A 249 -5.51 9.57 -5.76
N MET A 250 -6.19 10.58 -6.32
CA MET A 250 -6.46 11.85 -5.66
C MET A 250 -7.35 11.69 -4.41
N PHE A 251 -8.24 10.71 -4.42
CA PHE A 251 -9.13 10.40 -3.31
C PHE A 251 -8.45 9.46 -2.30
N HIS A 252 -7.54 9.98 -1.47
CA HIS A 252 -6.83 9.30 -0.37
C HIS A 252 -5.67 8.36 -0.75
N GLY A 253 -5.18 8.37 -2.00
CA GLY A 253 -4.08 7.49 -2.43
C GLY A 253 -2.86 8.19 -2.97
N MET A 254 -2.78 9.52 -2.84
CA MET A 254 -1.73 10.32 -3.46
C MET A 254 -0.32 9.84 -3.12
N GLY A 255 0.46 9.67 -4.17
CA GLY A 255 1.86 9.28 -4.10
C GLY A 255 2.11 7.79 -3.91
N HIS A 256 1.09 6.95 -3.66
CA HIS A 256 1.34 5.55 -3.32
C HIS A 256 1.63 4.69 -4.55
N SER A 257 0.64 4.12 -5.18
CA SER A 257 0.79 3.19 -6.32
C SER A 257 -0.42 3.25 -7.24
N ALA A 258 -0.21 2.90 -8.52
CA ALA A 258 -1.26 2.73 -9.50
C ALA A 258 -0.88 1.59 -10.47
N VAL A 259 -1.86 0.91 -11.04
CA VAL A 259 -1.68 -0.26 -11.90
C VAL A 259 -2.33 -0.03 -13.25
N ILE A 260 -1.66 -0.48 -14.30
CA ILE A 260 -2.25 -0.58 -15.63
C ILE A 260 -1.97 -1.96 -16.24
N HIS A 261 -2.98 -2.56 -16.84
CA HIS A 261 -2.83 -3.69 -17.75
C HIS A 261 -3.13 -3.22 -19.15
N ALA A 262 -2.11 -3.19 -20.00
CA ALA A 262 -2.18 -2.75 -21.38
C ALA A 262 -0.99 -3.30 -22.18
N ASN A 263 -1.18 -3.47 -23.50
CA ASN A 263 -0.10 -3.78 -24.46
C ASN A 263 0.10 -2.64 -25.47
N ASP A 264 -0.47 -1.47 -25.19
CA ASP A 264 -0.32 -0.24 -25.96
C ASP A 264 0.63 0.68 -25.18
N GLU A 265 1.83 0.87 -25.70
CA GLU A 265 2.88 1.63 -25.02
C GLU A 265 2.53 3.11 -24.87
N ASP A 266 1.85 3.71 -25.85
CA ASP A 266 1.43 5.11 -25.78
C ASP A 266 0.43 5.33 -24.64
N VAL A 267 -0.47 4.37 -24.43
CA VAL A 267 -1.42 4.38 -23.31
C VAL A 267 -0.69 4.21 -21.99
N ILE A 268 0.28 3.30 -21.90
CA ILE A 268 1.10 3.09 -20.71
C ILE A 268 1.85 4.37 -20.35
N GLN A 269 2.49 5.03 -21.32
CA GLN A 269 3.22 6.27 -21.09
C GLN A 269 2.29 7.42 -20.69
N LYS A 270 1.13 7.55 -21.33
CA LYS A 270 0.11 8.55 -20.96
C LYS A 270 -0.39 8.35 -19.54
N TYR A 271 -0.72 7.10 -19.17
CA TYR A 271 -1.10 6.72 -17.82
C TYR A 271 0.00 7.08 -16.81
N ALA A 272 1.25 6.69 -17.11
CA ALA A 272 2.38 6.95 -16.25
C ALA A 272 2.64 8.45 -16.03
N ALA A 273 2.46 9.28 -17.06
CA ALA A 273 2.66 10.72 -16.96
C ALA A 273 1.54 11.42 -16.15
N THR A 274 0.32 10.86 -16.17
CA THR A 274 -0.84 11.45 -15.50
C THR A 274 -0.90 11.08 -14.02
N MET A 275 -0.58 9.82 -13.66
CA MET A 275 -0.76 9.32 -12.29
C MET A 275 0.15 10.00 -11.28
N LYS A 276 -0.45 10.58 -10.24
CA LYS A 276 0.25 11.15 -9.08
C LYS A 276 0.62 10.06 -8.07
N ALA A 277 1.35 9.06 -8.54
CA ALA A 277 1.80 7.91 -7.77
C ALA A 277 3.31 7.67 -7.96
N SER A 278 3.97 7.16 -6.94
CA SER A 278 5.42 6.90 -6.97
C SER A 278 5.77 5.55 -7.60
N ARG A 279 4.80 4.64 -7.69
CA ARG A 279 4.96 3.30 -8.28
C ARG A 279 3.86 3.06 -9.29
N LEU A 280 4.28 2.90 -10.54
CA LEU A 280 3.41 2.52 -11.66
C LEU A 280 3.72 1.07 -11.99
N ILE A 281 2.73 0.21 -11.78
CA ILE A 281 2.86 -1.23 -11.98
C ILE A 281 2.21 -1.57 -13.31
N VAL A 282 2.95 -2.19 -14.21
CA VAL A 282 2.48 -2.55 -15.54
C VAL A 282 2.40 -4.07 -15.67
N ASN A 283 1.25 -4.57 -16.11
CA ASN A 283 1.01 -5.98 -16.42
C ASN A 283 1.49 -6.95 -15.32
N SER A 284 1.22 -6.61 -14.06
CA SER A 284 1.57 -7.46 -12.93
C SER A 284 0.72 -7.16 -11.69
N PRO A 285 0.63 -8.10 -10.72
CA PRO A 285 -0.15 -7.92 -9.49
C PRO A 285 0.39 -6.77 -8.66
N SER A 286 -0.44 -5.82 -8.25
CA SER A 286 0.01 -4.63 -7.50
C SER A 286 0.64 -4.96 -6.16
N SER A 287 0.01 -5.85 -5.38
CA SER A 287 0.51 -6.23 -4.05
C SER A 287 1.97 -6.71 -4.09
N HIS A 288 2.30 -7.53 -5.08
CA HIS A 288 3.64 -8.09 -5.26
C HIS A 288 4.57 -7.14 -6.02
N GLY A 289 4.06 -6.51 -7.08
CA GLY A 289 4.84 -5.59 -7.91
C GLY A 289 5.29 -4.33 -7.18
N ALA A 290 4.46 -3.80 -6.26
CA ALA A 290 4.84 -2.65 -5.46
C ALA A 290 5.89 -2.97 -4.40
N ILE A 291 5.82 -4.17 -3.80
CA ILE A 291 6.86 -4.66 -2.88
C ILE A 291 8.21 -4.78 -3.59
N GLY A 292 8.20 -5.17 -4.85
CA GLY A 292 9.40 -5.30 -5.69
C GLY A 292 9.99 -6.72 -5.74
N ASP A 293 11.01 -6.89 -6.56
CA ASP A 293 11.82 -8.09 -6.82
C ASP A 293 11.16 -9.15 -7.73
N ILE A 294 10.01 -9.70 -7.35
CA ILE A 294 9.44 -10.88 -8.05
C ILE A 294 9.02 -10.55 -9.49
N TYR A 295 8.36 -9.41 -9.72
CA TYR A 295 7.77 -9.04 -11.01
C TYR A 295 8.51 -7.91 -11.73
N ASN A 296 9.42 -7.23 -11.04
CA ASN A 296 10.13 -6.06 -11.58
C ASN A 296 11.42 -5.79 -10.81
N THR A 297 12.15 -4.74 -11.19
CA THR A 297 13.43 -4.36 -10.60
C THR A 297 13.33 -3.38 -9.43
N ASN A 298 12.13 -3.09 -8.93
CA ASN A 298 11.99 -2.28 -7.72
C ASN A 298 12.66 -2.98 -6.54
N MET A 299 13.37 -2.22 -5.73
CA MET A 299 14.01 -2.76 -4.54
C MET A 299 12.96 -3.33 -3.57
N PRO A 300 13.15 -4.55 -3.05
CA PRO A 300 12.21 -5.14 -2.10
C PRO A 300 12.01 -4.27 -0.87
N SER A 301 10.76 -3.95 -0.57
CA SER A 301 10.41 -3.13 0.60
C SER A 301 8.97 -3.33 1.04
N LEU A 302 8.75 -3.24 2.35
CA LEU A 302 7.42 -3.10 2.96
C LEU A 302 7.18 -1.68 3.50
N THR A 303 8.02 -0.71 3.10
CA THR A 303 7.84 0.72 3.39
C THR A 303 7.89 1.48 2.07
N LEU A 304 6.70 1.72 1.53
CA LEU A 304 6.48 2.21 0.18
C LEU A 304 6.26 3.74 0.19
N GLY A 305 7.34 4.51 0.08
CA GLY A 305 7.28 5.97 0.13
C GLY A 305 6.35 6.58 -0.91
N CYS A 306 5.63 7.63 -0.54
CA CYS A 306 4.63 8.29 -1.38
C CYS A 306 5.10 9.65 -1.94
N GLY A 307 6.35 10.04 -1.70
CA GLY A 307 6.92 11.29 -2.17
C GLY A 307 6.16 12.54 -1.72
N SER A 308 6.46 13.65 -2.33
CA SER A 308 5.83 14.93 -2.00
C SER A 308 4.32 14.94 -2.27
N TYR A 309 3.84 14.19 -3.25
CA TYR A 309 2.40 14.01 -3.49
C TYR A 309 1.67 13.44 -2.26
N GLY A 310 2.28 12.48 -1.57
CA GLY A 310 1.74 11.89 -0.36
C GLY A 310 2.20 12.58 0.94
N GLY A 311 2.86 13.74 0.84
CA GLY A 311 3.42 14.44 2.00
C GLY A 311 4.56 13.65 2.67
N ASN A 312 5.30 12.85 1.91
CA ASN A 312 6.40 12.03 2.42
C ASN A 312 7.76 12.55 1.96
N SER A 313 8.80 12.27 2.75
CA SER A 313 10.20 12.64 2.46
C SER A 313 10.89 11.73 1.44
N VAL A 314 10.26 10.61 1.08
CA VAL A 314 10.81 9.61 0.15
C VAL A 314 9.71 9.11 -0.77
N SER A 315 10.02 8.99 -2.08
CA SER A 315 9.11 8.46 -3.10
C SER A 315 9.38 7.00 -3.46
N GLY A 316 10.58 6.49 -3.18
CA GLY A 316 10.97 5.12 -3.50
C GLY A 316 10.62 4.12 -2.42
N ASN A 317 10.90 2.86 -2.72
CA ASN A 317 10.89 1.77 -1.76
C ASN A 317 12.02 1.99 -0.74
N VAL A 318 11.66 2.11 0.53
CA VAL A 318 12.65 2.34 1.60
C VAL A 318 13.47 1.08 1.83
N THR A 319 14.79 1.23 1.83
CA THR A 319 15.75 0.14 2.04
C THR A 319 16.85 0.56 3.02
N THR A 320 17.89 -0.26 3.16
CA THR A 320 19.09 0.07 3.96
C THR A 320 19.75 1.37 3.53
N VAL A 321 19.69 1.75 2.24
CA VAL A 321 20.31 2.97 1.73
C VAL A 321 19.71 4.23 2.39
N ASN A 322 18.42 4.20 2.73
CA ASN A 322 17.73 5.29 3.40
C ASN A 322 18.12 5.47 4.88
N LEU A 323 18.76 4.44 5.46
CA LEU A 323 19.20 4.42 6.86
C LEU A 323 20.71 4.67 7.01
N ILE A 324 21.42 5.05 5.94
CA ILE A 324 22.85 5.27 5.93
C ILE A 324 23.15 6.73 5.63
N ASN A 325 24.00 7.35 6.47
CA ASN A 325 24.56 8.66 6.19
C ASN A 325 25.72 8.55 5.19
N GLN A 326 25.58 9.23 4.06
CA GLN A 326 26.63 9.27 3.04
C GLN A 326 27.59 10.43 3.31
N LYS A 327 28.90 10.12 3.38
CA LYS A 327 29.97 11.12 3.40
C LYS A 327 30.58 11.26 2.02
N ARG A 328 30.77 12.50 1.58
CA ARG A 328 31.43 12.79 0.32
C ARG A 328 32.79 13.40 0.57
N VAL A 329 33.84 12.83 -0.03
CA VAL A 329 35.18 13.39 -0.05
C VAL A 329 35.40 14.06 -1.42
N ALA A 330 35.36 15.39 -1.45
CA ALA A 330 35.56 16.14 -2.66
C ALA A 330 37.02 16.56 -2.76
N LYS A 331 37.74 16.07 -3.77
CA LYS A 331 39.08 16.47 -4.09
C LYS A 331 39.05 17.53 -5.19
N ARG A 332 39.98 18.50 -5.11
CA ARG A 332 40.13 19.49 -6.16
C ARG A 332 40.40 18.81 -7.51
N ARG A 333 39.63 19.18 -8.52
CA ARG A 333 39.71 18.58 -9.86
C ARG A 333 40.52 19.43 -10.82
N VAL A 334 40.46 20.77 -10.70
CA VAL A 334 41.17 21.75 -11.53
C VAL A 334 41.76 22.87 -10.67
N ASN A 335 42.94 23.36 -11.08
CA ASN A 335 43.53 24.55 -10.52
C ASN A 335 43.19 25.75 -11.42
N MET A 336 42.32 26.62 -10.94
CA MET A 336 42.02 27.89 -11.62
C MET A 336 42.75 29.01 -10.89
N GLN A 337 43.57 29.78 -11.64
CA GLN A 337 44.15 31.03 -11.19
C GLN A 337 43.53 32.17 -12.00
N TRP A 338 42.91 33.11 -11.34
CA TRP A 338 42.26 34.26 -11.95
C TRP A 338 42.90 35.59 -11.49
N PHE A 339 43.97 35.50 -10.76
CA PHE A 339 44.91 36.58 -10.48
C PHE A 339 46.29 36.14 -10.96
N LYS A 340 47.02 37.02 -11.58
CA LYS A 340 48.42 36.84 -11.95
C LYS A 340 49.30 37.47 -10.91
#